data_6c7f7d8cd0875e0f0f1e9539aa0799d7
#
_entry.id   6c7f7d8cd0875e0f0f1e9539aa0799d7
#
_cell.length_a   1.000
_cell.length_b   1.000
_cell.length_c   1.000
_cell.angle_alpha   90.00
_cell.angle_beta   90.00
_cell.angle_gamma   90.00
#
_symmetry.space_group_name_H-M   'P 1'
#
loop_
_entity.id
_entity.type
_entity.pdbx_description
1 polymer ?
#
loop_
_entity_poly.entity_id
_entity_poly.type
_entity_poly.pdbx_seq_one_letter_code
_entity_poly.pdbx_strand_id
1 'polypeptide(L)'
;VSICTGINDVWRQFDVPGIPSEACTPDEYEHNLREMIERTRDKVLRLFLATPYFMEPCRADRMRARMDEYSDIVRRLSSEYGCELVDFQAAYDRFFEHKHSAIIAWDRVHPNQIGATLMAREFLSHCGFDYGHMPVEK
;
A
#
# COMPACT_ATOMS: atom_id res chain seq x y z
N VAL A 1 -13.24 0.39 8.43
CA VAL A 1 -12.26 1.47 8.21
C VAL A 1 -11.04 0.90 7.54
N SER A 2 -10.37 1.67 6.68
CA SER A 2 -9.08 1.32 6.09
C SER A 2 -8.04 2.42 6.38
N ILE A 3 -6.80 2.01 6.66
CA ILE A 3 -5.64 2.89 6.80
C ILE A 3 -4.65 2.52 5.70
N CYS A 4 -4.37 3.48 4.80
CA CYS A 4 -3.39 3.38 3.74
C CYS A 4 -2.54 4.65 3.75
N THR A 5 -1.30 4.54 4.18
CA THR A 5 -0.35 5.66 4.28
C THR A 5 1.07 5.16 4.05
N GLY A 6 2.06 6.04 3.88
CA GLY A 6 3.47 5.68 3.79
C GLY A 6 4.14 6.05 2.46
N ILE A 7 3.37 6.19 1.37
CA ILE A 7 3.97 6.55 0.06
C ILE A 7 4.68 7.90 0.12
N ASN A 8 4.06 8.92 0.71
CA ASN A 8 4.66 10.24 0.82
C ASN A 8 5.82 10.26 1.82
N ASP A 9 5.73 9.49 2.92
CA ASP A 9 6.79 9.36 3.91
C ASP A 9 8.09 8.83 3.27
N VAL A 10 7.97 7.90 2.32
CA VAL A 10 9.11 7.40 1.55
C VAL A 10 9.48 8.35 0.42
N TRP A 11 8.51 8.79 -0.39
CA TRP A 11 8.78 9.60 -1.58
C TRP A 11 9.53 10.90 -1.22
N ARG A 12 9.15 11.58 -0.12
CA ARG A 12 9.80 12.81 0.34
C ARG A 12 11.27 12.63 0.72
N GLN A 13 11.72 11.41 0.96
CA GLN A 13 13.14 11.11 1.17
C GLN A 13 13.96 11.16 -0.14
N PHE A 14 13.30 11.09 -1.29
CA PHE A 14 13.94 10.97 -2.61
C PHE A 14 13.71 12.16 -3.53
N ASP A 15 12.56 12.84 -3.47
CA ASP A 15 12.25 13.97 -4.36
C ASP A 15 12.85 15.30 -3.88
N VAL A 16 13.10 15.44 -2.57
CA VAL A 16 13.71 16.63 -1.97
C VAL A 16 14.89 16.23 -1.05
N PRO A 17 16.00 15.74 -1.61
CA PRO A 17 17.10 15.17 -0.83
C PRO A 17 17.85 16.15 0.09
N GLY A 18 17.46 17.42 0.13
CA GLY A 18 18.06 18.45 1.01
C GLY A 18 17.18 18.85 2.20
N ILE A 19 15.97 18.30 2.35
CA ILE A 19 15.04 18.67 3.44
C ILE A 19 14.59 17.39 4.17
N PRO A 20 15.45 16.81 5.04
CA PRO A 20 15.11 15.60 5.79
C PRO A 20 13.92 15.77 6.75
N SER A 21 13.54 17.00 7.08
CA SER A 21 12.52 17.33 8.10
C SER A 21 11.07 17.03 7.69
N GLU A 22 10.82 16.70 6.42
CA GLU A 22 9.47 16.38 5.93
C GLU A 22 9.23 14.86 5.79
N ALA A 23 10.24 14.05 6.00
CA ALA A 23 10.17 12.61 5.86
C ALA A 23 10.01 11.94 7.23
N CYS A 24 8.97 11.16 7.39
CA CYS A 24 8.77 10.30 8.54
C CYS A 24 9.74 9.12 8.47
N THR A 25 10.51 8.88 9.55
CA THR A 25 11.40 7.71 9.63
C THR A 25 10.60 6.41 9.79
N PRO A 26 11.18 5.23 9.52
CA PRO A 26 10.50 3.95 9.76
C PRO A 26 9.99 3.80 11.20
N ASP A 27 10.77 4.22 12.19
CA ASP A 27 10.40 4.13 13.61
C ASP A 27 9.23 5.07 13.96
N GLU A 28 9.25 6.30 13.44
CA GLU A 28 8.15 7.26 13.59
C GLU A 28 6.89 6.78 12.86
N TYR A 29 7.04 6.23 11.65
CA TYR A 29 5.94 5.66 10.89
C TYR A 29 5.29 4.49 11.64
N GLU A 30 6.10 3.57 12.17
CA GLU A 30 5.58 2.46 12.98
C GLU A 30 4.84 2.98 14.23
N HIS A 31 5.45 3.92 14.97
CA HIS A 31 4.84 4.51 16.17
C HIS A 31 3.48 5.15 15.85
N ASN A 32 3.43 5.98 14.81
CA ASN A 32 2.22 6.67 14.39
C ASN A 32 1.14 5.68 13.92
N LEU A 33 1.52 4.64 13.18
CA LEU A 33 0.59 3.63 12.69
C LEU A 33 0.01 2.81 13.86
N ARG A 34 0.82 2.44 14.86
CA ARG A 34 0.35 1.79 16.08
C ARG A 34 -0.69 2.65 16.81
N GLU A 35 -0.41 3.94 16.96
CA GLU A 35 -1.34 4.88 17.60
C GLU A 35 -2.67 4.98 16.83
N MET A 36 -2.62 5.04 15.50
CA MET A 36 -3.83 5.04 14.66
C MET A 36 -4.62 3.73 14.83
N ILE A 37 -3.97 2.58 14.87
CA ILE A 37 -4.62 1.28 15.07
C ILE A 37 -5.30 1.25 16.44
N GLU A 38 -4.58 1.57 17.50
CA GLU A 38 -5.08 1.53 18.88
C GLU A 38 -6.27 2.46 19.12
N ARG A 39 -6.25 3.64 18.50
CA ARG A 39 -7.36 4.60 18.59
C ARG A 39 -8.60 4.20 17.79
N THR A 40 -8.45 3.26 16.84
CA THR A 40 -9.49 2.92 15.84
C THR A 40 -10.12 1.54 16.09
N ARG A 41 -9.30 0.51 16.39
CA ARG A 41 -9.70 -0.90 16.36
C ARG A 41 -10.97 -1.20 17.17
N ASP A 42 -11.10 -0.63 18.36
CA ASP A 42 -12.23 -0.91 19.27
C ASP A 42 -13.51 -0.14 18.89
N LYS A 43 -13.46 0.71 17.88
CA LYS A 43 -14.58 1.56 17.43
C LYS A 43 -15.18 1.12 16.09
N VAL A 44 -14.63 0.10 15.47
CA VAL A 44 -15.02 -0.33 14.12
C VAL A 44 -15.22 -1.85 14.06
N LEU A 45 -16.10 -2.28 13.16
CA LEU A 45 -16.34 -3.73 12.98
C LEU A 45 -15.16 -4.42 12.29
N ARG A 46 -14.51 -3.73 11.35
CA ARG A 46 -13.36 -4.25 10.60
C ARG A 46 -12.35 -3.11 10.40
N LEU A 47 -11.09 -3.41 10.62
CA LEU A 47 -9.98 -2.51 10.34
C LEU A 47 -9.04 -3.16 9.33
N PHE A 48 -8.88 -2.50 8.18
CA PHE A 48 -7.96 -2.89 7.12
C PHE A 48 -6.71 -2.04 7.19
N LEU A 49 -5.55 -2.69 7.16
CA LEU A 49 -4.27 -2.02 6.96
C LEU A 49 -3.81 -2.31 5.54
N ALA A 50 -3.56 -1.27 4.77
CA ALA A 50 -3.07 -1.41 3.40
C ALA A 50 -1.60 -1.03 3.31
N THR A 51 -0.79 -1.85 2.62
CA THR A 51 0.61 -1.52 2.40
C THR A 51 0.73 -0.26 1.55
N PRO A 52 1.70 0.65 1.86
CA PRO A 52 2.17 1.59 0.87
C PRO A 52 2.77 0.82 -0.32
N TYR A 53 2.97 1.51 -1.45
CA TYR A 53 3.42 0.87 -2.67
C TYR A 53 4.28 1.80 -3.50
N PHE A 54 5.16 1.21 -4.29
CA PHE A 54 5.91 1.89 -5.34
C PHE A 54 5.91 1.02 -6.60
N MET A 55 5.46 1.57 -7.71
CA MET A 55 5.24 0.82 -8.96
C MET A 55 6.55 0.62 -9.74
N GLU A 56 7.54 0.06 -9.03
CA GLU A 56 8.86 -0.31 -9.53
C GLU A 56 9.10 -1.82 -9.29
N PRO A 57 9.31 -2.62 -10.35
CA PRO A 57 9.54 -4.06 -10.20
C PRO A 57 10.95 -4.39 -9.67
N CYS A 58 11.94 -3.50 -9.87
CA CYS A 58 13.30 -3.74 -9.40
C CYS A 58 13.41 -3.52 -7.89
N ARG A 59 13.47 -4.59 -7.12
CA ARG A 59 13.62 -4.54 -5.66
C ARG A 59 14.93 -3.93 -5.18
N ALA A 60 15.95 -3.84 -6.06
CA ALA A 60 17.21 -3.17 -5.78
C ALA A 60 17.15 -1.64 -6.02
N ASP A 61 16.06 -1.10 -6.59
CA ASP A 61 15.83 0.33 -6.64
C ASP A 61 15.74 0.89 -5.21
N ARG A 62 16.43 2.00 -4.94
CA ARG A 62 16.57 2.53 -3.57
C ARG A 62 15.24 2.95 -2.97
N MET A 63 14.37 3.57 -3.77
CA MET A 63 13.05 3.98 -3.29
C MET A 63 12.14 2.76 -3.11
N ARG A 64 12.22 1.75 -4.01
CA ARG A 64 11.49 0.50 -3.86
C ARG A 64 11.91 -0.24 -2.58
N ALA A 65 13.20 -0.41 -2.34
CA ALA A 65 13.70 -1.05 -1.14
C ALA A 65 13.22 -0.34 0.14
N ARG A 66 13.25 0.98 0.15
CA ARG A 66 12.72 1.76 1.28
C ARG A 66 11.19 1.59 1.43
N MET A 67 10.44 1.53 0.34
CA MET A 67 9.00 1.28 0.38
C MET A 67 8.67 -0.11 0.91
N ASP A 68 9.48 -1.11 0.57
CA ASP A 68 9.33 -2.46 1.08
C ASP A 68 9.51 -2.51 2.62
N GLU A 69 10.44 -1.73 3.20
CA GLU A 69 10.60 -1.61 4.67
C GLU A 69 9.31 -1.09 5.33
N TYR A 70 8.65 -0.07 4.77
CA TYR A 70 7.39 0.46 5.30
C TYR A 70 6.23 -0.53 5.11
N SER A 71 6.22 -1.24 3.99
CA SER A 71 5.25 -2.30 3.74
C SER A 71 5.40 -3.46 4.75
N ASP A 72 6.61 -3.81 5.13
CA ASP A 72 6.88 -4.85 6.12
C ASP A 72 6.42 -4.43 7.53
N ILE A 73 6.51 -3.15 7.89
CA ILE A 73 5.90 -2.61 9.10
C ILE A 73 4.39 -2.85 9.08
N VAL A 74 3.70 -2.50 7.98
CA VAL A 74 2.25 -2.71 7.86
C VAL A 74 1.88 -4.18 7.99
N ARG A 75 2.59 -5.09 7.31
CA ARG A 75 2.37 -6.55 7.38
C ARG A 75 2.52 -7.06 8.80
N ARG A 76 3.58 -6.65 9.49
CA ARG A 76 3.85 -7.04 10.87
C ARG A 76 2.77 -6.52 11.82
N LEU A 77 2.41 -5.24 11.74
CA LEU A 77 1.38 -4.66 12.58
C LEU A 77 0.01 -5.26 12.31
N SER A 78 -0.30 -5.55 11.04
CA SER A 78 -1.56 -6.25 10.70
C SER A 78 -1.67 -7.58 11.42
N SER A 79 -0.60 -8.38 11.42
CA SER A 79 -0.54 -9.66 12.12
C SER A 79 -0.60 -9.47 13.65
N GLU A 80 0.15 -8.51 14.20
CA GLU A 80 0.23 -8.26 15.63
C GLU A 80 -1.12 -7.84 16.25
N TYR A 81 -1.85 -6.96 15.56
CA TYR A 81 -3.13 -6.43 16.03
C TYR A 81 -4.35 -7.22 15.53
N GLY A 82 -4.15 -8.25 14.70
CA GLY A 82 -5.25 -9.01 14.09
C GLY A 82 -6.10 -8.17 13.11
N CYS A 83 -5.49 -7.18 12.46
CA CYS A 83 -6.13 -6.38 11.43
C CYS A 83 -6.11 -7.13 10.09
N GLU A 84 -7.04 -6.79 9.21
CA GLU A 84 -7.05 -7.33 7.86
C GLU A 84 -6.02 -6.62 6.99
N LEU A 85 -5.11 -7.39 6.38
CA LEU A 85 -4.07 -6.88 5.50
C LEU A 85 -4.60 -6.77 4.06
N VAL A 86 -4.39 -5.61 3.43
CA VAL A 86 -4.56 -5.42 1.99
C VAL A 86 -3.18 -5.10 1.40
N ASP A 87 -2.57 -6.07 0.72
CA ASP A 87 -1.21 -5.92 0.22
C ASP A 87 -1.19 -5.36 -1.21
N PHE A 88 -1.29 -4.03 -1.34
CA PHE A 88 -1.25 -3.36 -2.65
C PHE A 88 0.10 -3.53 -3.35
N GLN A 89 1.21 -3.56 -2.59
CA GLN A 89 2.52 -3.79 -3.22
C GLN A 89 2.57 -5.18 -3.86
N ALA A 90 2.11 -6.21 -3.17
CA ALA A 90 2.04 -7.56 -3.71
C ALA A 90 1.10 -7.66 -4.93
N ALA A 91 -0.01 -6.90 -4.93
CA ALA A 91 -0.92 -6.86 -6.08
C ALA A 91 -0.23 -6.27 -7.32
N TYR A 92 0.54 -5.19 -7.16
CA TYR A 92 1.34 -4.63 -8.26
C TYR A 92 2.48 -5.54 -8.68
N ASP A 93 3.17 -6.20 -7.75
CA ASP A 93 4.24 -7.14 -8.07
C ASP A 93 3.73 -8.28 -8.94
N ARG A 94 2.55 -8.87 -8.66
CA ARG A 94 1.90 -9.86 -9.52
C ARG A 94 1.60 -9.31 -10.93
N PHE A 95 1.20 -8.05 -11.05
CA PHE A 95 0.99 -7.41 -12.35
C PHE A 95 2.30 -7.27 -13.13
N PHE A 96 3.41 -6.94 -12.46
CA PHE A 96 4.73 -6.76 -13.08
C PHE A 96 5.35 -8.05 -13.58
N GLU A 97 4.91 -9.21 -13.15
CA GLU A 97 5.31 -10.50 -13.73
C GLU A 97 4.91 -10.60 -15.20
N HIS A 98 3.92 -9.83 -15.65
CA HIS A 98 3.35 -9.93 -16.99
C HIS A 98 3.38 -8.63 -17.78
N LYS A 99 3.48 -7.48 -17.12
CA LYS A 99 3.32 -6.16 -17.74
C LYS A 99 4.28 -5.13 -17.15
N HIS A 100 4.66 -4.16 -17.98
CA HIS A 100 5.54 -3.07 -17.56
C HIS A 100 4.79 -2.05 -16.69
N SER A 101 5.48 -1.48 -15.68
CA SER A 101 4.91 -0.52 -14.74
C SER A 101 4.36 0.76 -15.38
N ALA A 102 4.91 1.20 -16.51
CA ALA A 102 4.42 2.36 -17.25
C ALA A 102 2.96 2.25 -17.72
N ILE A 103 2.39 1.03 -17.75
CA ILE A 103 0.98 0.81 -18.10
C ILE A 103 0.06 1.31 -16.98
N ILE A 104 0.51 1.27 -15.72
CA ILE A 104 -0.31 1.59 -14.55
C ILE A 104 0.04 2.90 -13.87
N ALA A 105 1.23 3.46 -14.14
CA ALA A 105 1.68 4.75 -13.61
C ALA A 105 2.78 5.31 -14.49
N TRP A 106 2.78 6.62 -14.71
CA TRP A 106 3.83 7.31 -15.46
C TRP A 106 5.04 7.71 -14.58
N ASP A 107 4.81 7.96 -13.31
CA ASP A 107 5.82 8.38 -12.32
C ASP A 107 6.13 7.33 -11.26
N ARG A 108 5.53 6.14 -11.37
CA ARG A 108 5.64 5.01 -10.45
C ARG A 108 5.05 5.24 -9.05
N VAL A 109 4.42 6.40 -8.82
CA VAL A 109 3.80 6.80 -7.54
C VAL A 109 2.29 6.93 -7.67
N HIS A 110 1.82 7.63 -8.70
CA HIS A 110 0.40 7.91 -8.89
C HIS A 110 -0.22 6.93 -9.89
N PRO A 111 -1.07 6.00 -9.41
CA PRO A 111 -1.72 5.04 -10.28
C PRO A 111 -2.69 5.76 -11.23
N ASN A 112 -2.66 5.38 -12.50
CA ASN A 112 -3.70 5.74 -13.44
C ASN A 112 -4.96 4.88 -13.21
N GLN A 113 -5.96 4.99 -14.09
CA GLN A 113 -7.21 4.24 -13.95
C GLN A 113 -7.00 2.72 -13.86
N ILE A 114 -6.04 2.17 -14.61
CA ILE A 114 -5.73 0.73 -14.58
C ILE A 114 -5.10 0.36 -13.22
N GLY A 115 -4.12 1.13 -12.77
CA GLY A 115 -3.49 0.93 -11.46
C GLY A 115 -4.49 1.06 -10.31
N ALA A 116 -5.37 2.06 -10.35
CA ALA A 116 -6.44 2.24 -9.36
C ALA A 116 -7.46 1.08 -9.40
N THR A 117 -7.75 0.53 -10.58
CA THR A 117 -8.63 -0.65 -10.71
C THR A 117 -8.01 -1.89 -10.06
N LEU A 118 -6.68 -2.09 -10.18
CA LEU A 118 -5.99 -3.19 -9.50
C LEU A 118 -6.10 -3.05 -7.98
N MET A 119 -5.90 -1.84 -7.44
CA MET A 119 -6.09 -1.56 -6.01
C MET A 119 -7.52 -1.84 -5.56
N ALA A 120 -8.51 -1.37 -6.31
CA ALA A 120 -9.92 -1.58 -5.99
C ALA A 120 -10.27 -3.07 -5.97
N ARG A 121 -9.78 -3.85 -6.94
CA ARG A 121 -9.98 -5.31 -6.98
C ARG A 121 -9.34 -6.00 -5.80
N GLU A 122 -8.11 -5.65 -5.46
CA GLU A 122 -7.43 -6.22 -4.30
C GLU A 122 -8.21 -5.91 -3.02
N PHE A 123 -8.58 -4.65 -2.79
CA PHE A 123 -9.36 -4.25 -1.61
C PHE A 123 -10.71 -4.97 -1.52
N LEU A 124 -11.46 -5.00 -2.60
CA LEU A 124 -12.80 -5.59 -2.63
C LEU A 124 -12.77 -7.11 -2.42
N SER A 125 -11.71 -7.80 -2.87
CA SER A 125 -11.54 -9.23 -2.60
C SER A 125 -11.44 -9.52 -1.10
N HIS A 126 -10.75 -8.68 -0.34
CA HIS A 126 -10.69 -8.76 1.13
C HIS A 126 -12.02 -8.40 1.81
N CYS A 127 -12.90 -7.66 1.12
CA CYS A 127 -14.27 -7.42 1.60
C CYS A 127 -15.24 -8.57 1.31
N GLY A 128 -14.76 -9.66 0.68
CA GLY A 128 -15.60 -10.79 0.29
C GLY A 128 -16.37 -10.57 -1.02
N PHE A 129 -15.96 -9.57 -1.83
CA PHE A 129 -16.57 -9.33 -3.14
C PHE A 129 -16.04 -10.34 -4.17
N ASP A 130 -16.97 -11.08 -4.79
CA ASP A 130 -16.64 -12.06 -5.82
C ASP A 130 -16.91 -11.49 -7.21
N TYR A 131 -15.85 -11.20 -7.97
CA TYR A 131 -15.93 -10.73 -9.34
C TYR A 131 -16.41 -11.81 -10.33
N GLY A 132 -16.32 -13.10 -9.98
CA GLY A 132 -16.75 -14.21 -10.83
C GLY A 132 -18.26 -14.30 -11.00
N HIS A 133 -19.03 -13.68 -10.11
CA HIS A 133 -20.50 -13.69 -10.12
C HIS A 133 -21.13 -12.36 -10.55
N MET A 134 -20.36 -11.44 -11.10
CA MET A 134 -20.96 -10.23 -11.71
C MET A 134 -21.83 -10.63 -12.90
N PRO A 135 -23.13 -10.27 -12.92
CA PRO A 135 -23.94 -10.50 -14.11
C PRO A 135 -23.33 -9.72 -15.26
N VAL A 136 -22.86 -10.43 -16.27
CA VAL A 136 -22.49 -9.81 -17.54
C VAL A 136 -23.82 -9.45 -18.19
N GLU A 137 -24.24 -8.20 -18.09
CA GLU A 137 -25.34 -7.70 -18.92
C GLU A 137 -24.95 -7.91 -20.38
N LYS A 138 -25.76 -8.72 -21.06
CA LYS A 138 -25.60 -9.02 -22.49
C LYS A 138 -26.09 -7.87 -23.35
#